data_7b5d5308aee7b987d99313384176b961
#
_entry.id   7b5d5308aee7b987d99313384176b961
#
_cell.length_a   1.000
_cell.length_b   1.000
_cell.length_c   1.000
_cell.angle_alpha   90.00
_cell.angle_beta   90.00
_cell.angle_gamma   90.00
#
_symmetry.space_group_name_H-M   'P 1'
#
loop_
_entity.id
_entity.type
_entity.pdbx_description
1 polymer ?
#
loop_
_entity_poly.entity_id
_entity_poly.type
_entity_poly.pdbx_seq_one_letter_code
_entity_poly.pdbx_strand_id
1 'polypeptide(L)'
;ELPQANRLLLQAEQEIIQHEKGNEEMTVEIASSEHVKWQMRTWNRLYQLFHDQSRFYPGRLDDETQAVVERMFWLYVSKMSRFERAGLDHVWSIHGSENHEMMHYSNALLALQALKNSPKYKNRILPDGRSVENHYEAWNTYYKEYCVSRATHGLLVEVFSAYVPR
;
A
#
# COMPACT_ATOMS: atom_id res chain seq x y z
N GLU A 1 -12.69 -0.39 24.24
CA GLU A 1 -13.08 0.46 23.15
C GLU A 1 -11.88 1.01 22.40
N LEU A 2 -11.56 2.34 22.28
CA LEU A 2 -10.41 2.79 21.46
C LEU A 2 -9.06 2.18 21.87
N PRO A 3 -8.69 2.15 23.15
CA PRO A 3 -7.45 1.48 23.57
C PRO A 3 -7.43 -0.02 23.24
N GLN A 4 -8.58 -0.67 23.22
CA GLN A 4 -8.69 -2.06 22.80
C GLN A 4 -8.46 -2.23 21.31
N ALA A 5 -9.01 -1.32 20.47
CA ALA A 5 -8.83 -1.38 19.03
C ALA A 5 -7.34 -1.18 18.64
N ASN A 6 -6.65 -0.22 19.25
CA ASN A 6 -5.21 -0.02 19.04
C ASN A 6 -4.41 -1.26 19.44
N ARG A 7 -4.70 -1.85 20.61
CA ARG A 7 -4.04 -3.11 21.02
C ARG A 7 -4.25 -4.26 20.04
N LEU A 8 -5.45 -4.39 19.47
CA LEU A 8 -5.73 -5.43 18.46
C LEU A 8 -4.92 -5.21 17.17
N LEU A 9 -4.68 -3.95 16.78
CA LEU A 9 -3.83 -3.66 15.62
C LEU A 9 -2.35 -4.01 15.90
N LEU A 10 -1.83 -3.67 17.08
CA LEU A 10 -0.47 -4.07 17.49
C LEU A 10 -0.35 -5.59 17.58
N GLN A 11 -1.35 -6.27 18.12
CA GLN A 11 -1.40 -7.73 18.15
C GLN A 11 -1.41 -8.33 16.74
N ALA A 12 -2.18 -7.78 15.83
CA ALA A 12 -2.23 -8.24 14.43
C ALA A 12 -0.86 -8.13 13.73
N GLU A 13 -0.08 -7.07 14.00
CA GLU A 13 1.30 -6.98 13.49
C GLU A 13 2.16 -8.11 14.06
N GLN A 14 2.08 -8.39 15.37
CA GLN A 14 2.84 -9.46 15.99
C GLN A 14 2.46 -10.84 15.45
N GLU A 15 1.18 -11.09 15.21
CA GLU A 15 0.70 -12.32 14.58
C GLU A 15 1.25 -12.50 13.17
N ILE A 16 1.33 -11.42 12.39
CA ILE A 16 1.96 -11.44 11.06
C ILE A 16 3.44 -11.84 11.16
N ILE A 17 4.19 -11.24 12.09
CA ILE A 17 5.61 -11.53 12.30
C ILE A 17 5.80 -13.00 12.70
N GLN A 18 4.99 -13.49 13.63
CA GLN A 18 5.05 -14.86 14.13
C GLN A 18 4.68 -15.91 13.07
N HIS A 19 3.79 -15.57 12.14
CA HIS A 19 3.43 -16.45 11.02
C HIS A 19 4.63 -16.73 10.12
N GLU A 20 5.55 -15.78 9.99
CA GLU A 20 6.78 -15.91 9.23
C GLU A 20 7.92 -16.43 10.14
N LYS A 21 8.13 -17.72 10.11
CA LYS A 21 9.04 -18.45 11.01
C LYS A 21 10.44 -17.82 11.14
N GLY A 22 10.87 -17.60 12.37
CA GLY A 22 12.23 -17.18 12.69
C GLY A 22 12.48 -15.68 12.67
N ASN A 23 11.44 -14.87 12.55
CA ASN A 23 11.55 -13.42 12.62
C ASN A 23 11.06 -12.90 13.97
N GLU A 24 11.76 -11.91 14.51
CA GLU A 24 11.42 -11.22 15.75
C GLU A 24 10.82 -9.82 15.48
N GLU A 25 10.99 -9.32 14.25
CA GLU A 25 10.51 -8.01 13.84
C GLU A 25 9.97 -8.00 12.41
N MET A 26 9.18 -6.99 12.08
CA MET A 26 8.68 -6.75 10.73
C MET A 26 9.83 -6.39 9.78
N THR A 27 10.03 -7.20 8.75
CA THR A 27 11.03 -6.99 7.69
C THR A 27 10.38 -6.60 6.36
N VAL A 28 11.20 -6.20 5.38
CA VAL A 28 10.75 -5.91 4.00
C VAL A 28 10.13 -7.18 3.36
N GLU A 29 10.73 -8.34 3.60
CA GLU A 29 10.25 -9.63 3.08
C GLU A 29 8.87 -9.96 3.63
N ILE A 30 8.67 -9.82 4.95
CA ILE A 30 7.39 -10.06 5.61
C ILE A 30 6.35 -9.06 5.10
N ALA A 31 6.65 -7.76 5.13
CA ALA A 31 5.73 -6.71 4.70
C ALA A 31 5.32 -6.83 3.22
N SER A 32 6.13 -7.48 2.40
CA SER A 32 5.86 -7.76 0.98
C SER A 32 5.47 -9.21 0.68
N SER A 33 5.22 -10.04 1.68
CA SER A 33 4.76 -11.42 1.51
C SER A 33 3.34 -11.46 0.92
N GLU A 34 2.97 -12.57 0.29
CA GLU A 34 1.62 -12.73 -0.26
C GLU A 34 0.53 -12.53 0.79
N HIS A 35 0.76 -13.01 2.01
CA HIS A 35 -0.18 -12.86 3.11
C HIS A 35 -0.42 -11.38 3.45
N VAL A 36 0.65 -10.59 3.62
CA VAL A 36 0.54 -9.17 3.97
C VAL A 36 0.02 -8.31 2.83
N LYS A 37 0.36 -8.62 1.57
CA LYS A 37 -0.15 -7.90 0.40
C LYS A 37 -1.68 -7.84 0.38
N TRP A 38 -2.36 -8.95 0.70
CA TRP A 38 -3.82 -8.98 0.76
C TRP A 38 -4.38 -8.16 1.92
N GLN A 39 -3.67 -8.13 3.04
CA GLN A 39 -4.08 -7.37 4.22
C GLN A 39 -3.79 -5.86 4.10
N MET A 40 -2.80 -5.47 3.28
CA MET A 40 -2.35 -4.08 3.14
C MET A 40 -3.50 -3.10 2.80
N ARG A 41 -4.53 -3.56 2.07
CA ARG A 41 -5.74 -2.79 1.82
C ARG A 41 -6.45 -2.39 3.11
N THR A 42 -6.53 -3.30 4.06
CA THR A 42 -7.17 -3.04 5.37
C THR A 42 -6.35 -2.05 6.17
N TRP A 43 -5.02 -2.21 6.22
CA TRP A 43 -4.11 -1.29 6.90
C TRP A 43 -4.18 0.11 6.33
N ASN A 44 -4.16 0.25 5.00
CA ASN A 44 -4.33 1.55 4.33
C ASN A 44 -5.67 2.19 4.70
N ARG A 45 -6.77 1.43 4.68
CA ARG A 45 -8.11 1.94 5.01
C ARG A 45 -8.19 2.41 6.45
N LEU A 46 -7.69 1.62 7.40
CA LEU A 46 -7.67 1.98 8.82
C LEU A 46 -6.84 3.24 9.05
N TYR A 47 -5.66 3.33 8.44
CA TYR A 47 -4.84 4.53 8.53
C TYR A 47 -5.56 5.77 8.00
N GLN A 48 -6.09 5.72 6.77
CA GLN A 48 -6.79 6.86 6.16
C GLN A 48 -7.99 7.33 6.98
N LEU A 49 -8.67 6.42 7.66
CA LEU A 49 -9.83 6.77 8.49
C LEU A 49 -9.45 7.35 9.85
N PHE A 50 -8.33 6.93 10.46
CA PHE A 50 -8.12 7.07 11.90
C PHE A 50 -6.80 7.72 12.33
N HIS A 51 -5.86 8.03 11.39
CA HIS A 51 -4.61 8.71 11.76
C HIS A 51 -4.87 10.10 12.35
N ASP A 52 -3.85 10.74 12.90
CA ASP A 52 -3.96 12.02 13.63
C ASP A 52 -4.56 13.16 12.78
N GLN A 53 -4.27 13.21 11.49
CA GLN A 53 -4.73 14.22 10.54
C GLN A 53 -5.84 13.72 9.60
N SER A 54 -6.51 12.62 9.94
CA SER A 54 -7.59 12.08 9.13
C SER A 54 -8.75 13.09 9.00
N ARG A 55 -9.30 13.20 7.80
CA ARG A 55 -10.51 14.01 7.55
C ARG A 55 -11.80 13.38 8.08
N PHE A 56 -11.76 12.10 8.45
CA PHE A 56 -12.94 11.34 8.89
C PHE A 56 -13.01 11.23 10.41
N TYR A 57 -12.06 10.57 11.03
CA TYR A 57 -12.04 10.32 12.47
C TYR A 57 -10.64 10.53 13.03
N PRO A 58 -10.15 11.78 13.10
CA PRO A 58 -8.76 12.07 13.48
C PRO A 58 -8.42 11.61 14.89
N GLY A 59 -7.16 11.18 15.07
CA GLY A 59 -6.60 10.87 16.38
C GLY A 59 -7.18 9.60 17.03
N ARG A 60 -7.68 8.65 16.24
CA ARG A 60 -8.17 7.37 16.77
C ARG A 60 -7.09 6.28 16.82
N LEU A 61 -6.04 6.43 16.03
CA LEU A 61 -4.80 5.69 16.23
C LEU A 61 -3.96 6.44 17.26
N ASP A 62 -3.47 5.76 18.29
CA ASP A 62 -2.46 6.32 19.17
C ASP A 62 -1.09 6.35 18.47
N ASP A 63 -0.15 7.11 19.06
CA ASP A 63 1.16 7.35 18.44
C ASP A 63 1.94 6.05 18.17
N GLU A 64 1.83 5.07 19.06
CA GLU A 64 2.49 3.77 18.92
C GLU A 64 1.90 3.00 17.75
N THR A 65 0.60 2.87 17.69
CA THR A 65 -0.11 2.15 16.61
C THR A 65 0.11 2.84 15.27
N GLN A 66 0.05 4.18 15.22
CA GLN A 66 0.32 4.93 14.00
C GLN A 66 1.77 4.70 13.53
N ALA A 67 2.74 4.73 14.43
CA ALA A 67 4.14 4.50 14.09
C ALA A 67 4.40 3.08 13.55
N VAL A 68 3.70 2.08 14.08
CA VAL A 68 3.77 0.68 13.61
C VAL A 68 3.21 0.59 12.18
N VAL A 69 2.04 1.17 11.92
CA VAL A 69 1.41 1.16 10.58
C VAL A 69 2.29 1.89 9.55
N GLU A 70 2.84 3.06 9.90
CA GLU A 70 3.76 3.80 9.02
C GLU A 70 5.05 3.02 8.74
N ARG A 71 5.59 2.31 9.72
CA ARG A 71 6.74 1.40 9.53
C ARG A 71 6.40 0.28 8.55
N MET A 72 5.25 -0.35 8.69
CA MET A 72 4.76 -1.37 7.77
C MET A 72 4.64 -0.83 6.34
N PHE A 73 4.07 0.36 6.17
CA PHE A 73 3.98 1.03 4.87
C PHE A 73 5.36 1.29 4.26
N TRP A 74 6.30 1.77 5.05
CA TRP A 74 7.67 2.00 4.60
C TRP A 74 8.32 0.72 4.08
N LEU A 75 8.25 -0.35 4.83
CA LEU A 75 8.82 -1.65 4.44
C LEU A 75 8.13 -2.19 3.19
N TYR A 76 6.81 -2.08 3.11
CA TYR A 76 6.04 -2.49 1.95
C TYR A 76 6.43 -1.74 0.69
N VAL A 77 6.44 -0.40 0.71
CA VAL A 77 6.77 0.39 -0.48
C VAL A 77 8.23 0.26 -0.89
N SER A 78 9.14 -0.02 0.05
CA SER A 78 10.56 -0.24 -0.24
C SER A 78 10.78 -1.38 -1.25
N LYS A 79 9.84 -2.33 -1.38
CA LYS A 79 9.92 -3.43 -2.34
C LYS A 79 8.82 -3.38 -3.40
N MET A 80 7.61 -2.93 -3.01
CA MET A 80 6.44 -3.00 -3.88
C MET A 80 6.24 -1.76 -4.75
N SER A 81 6.80 -0.61 -4.37
CA SER A 81 6.73 0.61 -5.17
C SER A 81 7.82 0.61 -6.26
N ARG A 82 7.59 -0.16 -7.31
CA ARG A 82 8.52 -0.24 -8.46
C ARG A 82 8.33 0.98 -9.36
N PHE A 83 9.23 1.95 -9.24
CA PHE A 83 9.14 3.22 -9.98
C PHE A 83 9.07 3.03 -11.50
N GLU A 84 9.82 2.08 -12.04
CA GLU A 84 9.86 1.74 -13.46
C GLU A 84 8.50 1.25 -14.01
N ARG A 85 7.61 0.79 -13.13
CA ARG A 85 6.25 0.35 -13.50
C ARG A 85 5.22 1.47 -13.51
N ALA A 86 5.56 2.62 -12.95
CA ALA A 86 4.67 3.79 -12.88
C ALA A 86 4.73 4.68 -14.12
N GLY A 87 5.38 4.23 -15.19
CA GLY A 87 5.42 4.93 -16.48
C GLY A 87 4.09 4.86 -17.21
N LEU A 88 3.71 5.94 -17.91
CA LEU A 88 2.45 6.01 -18.67
C LEU A 88 2.39 5.01 -19.83
N ASP A 89 3.53 4.60 -20.35
CA ASP A 89 3.67 3.54 -21.35
C ASP A 89 3.28 2.15 -20.82
N HIS A 90 3.23 1.97 -19.49
CA HIS A 90 2.79 0.75 -18.84
C HIS A 90 1.29 0.70 -18.50
N VAL A 91 0.51 1.73 -18.76
CA VAL A 91 -0.92 1.80 -18.41
C VAL A 91 -1.74 0.63 -18.98
N TRP A 92 -1.34 0.10 -20.14
CA TRP A 92 -1.98 -1.05 -20.79
C TRP A 92 -1.18 -2.36 -20.65
N SER A 93 -0.05 -2.32 -19.95
CA SER A 93 0.80 -3.51 -19.75
C SER A 93 0.41 -4.24 -18.48
N ILE A 94 0.28 -5.57 -18.56
CA ILE A 94 0.07 -6.47 -17.43
C ILE A 94 1.26 -7.41 -17.35
N HIS A 95 1.82 -7.53 -16.16
CA HIS A 95 2.98 -8.38 -15.89
C HIS A 95 2.65 -9.59 -15.02
N GLY A 96 1.40 -10.00 -15.04
CA GLY A 96 0.87 -11.07 -14.25
C GLY A 96 -0.66 -11.07 -14.35
N SER A 97 -1.32 -10.88 -13.23
CA SER A 97 -2.77 -10.75 -13.15
C SER A 97 -3.15 -9.30 -12.89
N GLU A 98 -4.05 -8.73 -13.68
CA GLU A 98 -4.45 -7.32 -13.58
C GLU A 98 -4.98 -6.98 -12.18
N ASN A 99 -5.80 -7.85 -11.60
CA ASN A 99 -6.35 -7.63 -10.26
C ASN A 99 -5.28 -7.65 -9.17
N HIS A 100 -4.25 -8.51 -9.29
CA HIS A 100 -3.13 -8.54 -8.35
C HIS A 100 -2.26 -7.29 -8.50
N GLU A 101 -1.92 -6.90 -9.72
CA GLU A 101 -1.14 -5.69 -9.95
C GLU A 101 -1.86 -4.43 -9.46
N MET A 102 -3.14 -4.30 -9.79
CA MET A 102 -3.95 -3.20 -9.30
C MET A 102 -3.98 -3.15 -7.77
N MET A 103 -4.17 -4.29 -7.11
CA MET A 103 -4.17 -4.35 -5.66
C MET A 103 -2.82 -3.94 -5.08
N HIS A 104 -1.72 -4.47 -5.62
CA HIS A 104 -0.38 -4.20 -5.08
C HIS A 104 0.04 -2.75 -5.27
N TYR A 105 -0.13 -2.22 -6.48
CA TYR A 105 0.31 -0.86 -6.77
C TYR A 105 -0.63 0.21 -6.20
N SER A 106 -1.95 -0.04 -6.12
CA SER A 106 -2.86 0.86 -5.43
C SER A 106 -2.58 0.91 -3.93
N ASN A 107 -2.26 -0.24 -3.32
CA ASN A 107 -1.81 -0.27 -1.93
C ASN A 107 -0.50 0.49 -1.73
N ALA A 108 0.44 0.36 -2.68
CA ALA A 108 1.69 1.13 -2.62
C ALA A 108 1.44 2.63 -2.76
N LEU A 109 0.56 3.07 -3.67
CA LEU A 109 0.18 4.48 -3.81
C LEU A 109 -0.43 5.05 -2.53
N LEU A 110 -1.36 4.32 -1.90
CA LEU A 110 -1.99 4.76 -0.65
C LEU A 110 -0.99 4.80 0.52
N ALA A 111 -0.09 3.84 0.59
CA ALA A 111 0.98 3.83 1.58
C ALA A 111 1.97 5.00 1.36
N LEU A 112 2.34 5.28 0.11
CA LEU A 112 3.17 6.45 -0.23
C LEU A 112 2.47 7.76 0.11
N GLN A 113 1.16 7.86 -0.09
CA GLN A 113 0.37 9.03 0.31
C GLN A 113 0.41 9.25 1.82
N ALA A 114 0.32 8.20 2.62
CA ALA A 114 0.48 8.28 4.06
C ALA A 114 1.89 8.73 4.45
N LEU A 115 2.92 8.09 3.87
CA LEU A 115 4.33 8.37 4.18
C LEU A 115 4.78 9.79 3.79
N LYS A 116 4.29 10.34 2.66
CA LYS A 116 4.62 11.72 2.26
C LYS A 116 4.07 12.76 3.24
N ASN A 117 3.02 12.43 3.96
CA ASN A 117 2.43 13.30 4.97
C ASN A 117 3.00 13.05 6.38
N SER A 118 3.71 11.93 6.58
CA SER A 118 4.34 11.60 7.86
C SER A 118 5.62 12.42 8.08
N PRO A 119 5.75 13.16 9.19
CA PRO A 119 6.98 13.89 9.51
C PRO A 119 8.23 13.01 9.52
N LYS A 120 8.09 11.73 9.88
CA LYS A 120 9.17 10.76 9.98
C LYS A 120 9.65 10.25 8.62
N TYR A 121 8.76 10.18 7.61
CA TYR A 121 9.06 9.49 6.35
C TYR A 121 9.07 10.39 5.13
N LYS A 122 8.46 11.56 5.14
CA LYS A 122 8.30 12.46 3.98
C LYS A 122 9.59 12.79 3.24
N ASN A 123 10.71 12.87 3.96
CA ASN A 123 12.03 13.20 3.39
C ASN A 123 12.91 11.97 3.14
N ARG A 124 12.39 10.75 3.37
CA ARG A 124 13.19 9.54 3.16
C ARG A 124 13.32 9.18 1.70
N ILE A 125 14.43 8.51 1.41
CA ILE A 125 14.79 8.00 0.09
C ILE A 125 14.57 6.49 0.08
N LEU A 126 13.88 5.99 -0.94
CA LEU A 126 13.64 4.58 -1.16
C LEU A 126 14.90 3.88 -1.72
N PRO A 127 14.96 2.54 -1.70
CA PRO A 127 16.17 1.80 -2.09
C PRO A 127 16.67 2.07 -3.52
N ASP A 128 15.82 2.57 -4.41
CA ASP A 128 16.18 2.96 -5.79
C ASP A 128 16.77 4.37 -5.90
N GLY A 129 16.96 5.07 -4.78
CA GLY A 129 17.55 6.41 -4.70
C GLY A 129 16.55 7.55 -4.92
N ARG A 130 15.26 7.28 -5.06
CA ARG A 130 14.21 8.29 -5.23
C ARG A 130 13.47 8.57 -3.94
N SER A 131 12.93 9.79 -3.82
CA SER A 131 12.16 10.19 -2.64
C SER A 131 10.77 9.54 -2.62
N VAL A 132 10.17 9.47 -1.43
CA VAL A 132 8.75 9.10 -1.25
C VAL A 132 7.85 9.94 -2.14
N GLU A 133 8.12 11.26 -2.25
CA GLU A 133 7.36 12.18 -3.10
C GLU A 133 7.45 11.79 -4.58
N ASN A 134 8.65 11.49 -5.09
CA ASN A 134 8.82 11.09 -6.49
C ASN A 134 8.02 9.83 -6.81
N HIS A 135 8.06 8.82 -5.93
CA HIS A 135 7.27 7.61 -6.09
C HIS A 135 5.76 7.88 -6.05
N TYR A 136 5.32 8.71 -5.08
CA TYR A 136 3.91 9.09 -4.98
C TYR A 136 3.41 9.78 -6.26
N GLU A 137 4.14 10.78 -6.78
CA GLU A 137 3.73 11.52 -7.97
C GLU A 137 3.68 10.62 -9.22
N ALA A 138 4.66 9.73 -9.37
CA ALA A 138 4.67 8.77 -10.47
C ALA A 138 3.45 7.83 -10.43
N TRP A 139 3.19 7.18 -9.30
CA TRP A 139 2.05 6.28 -9.14
C TRP A 139 0.70 7.01 -9.19
N ASN A 140 0.61 8.22 -8.64
CA ASN A 140 -0.61 9.03 -8.71
C ASN A 140 -0.94 9.42 -10.17
N THR A 141 0.07 9.79 -10.96
CA THR A 141 -0.09 10.09 -12.38
C THR A 141 -0.48 8.83 -13.17
N TYR A 142 0.19 7.71 -12.92
CA TYR A 142 -0.14 6.42 -13.52
C TYR A 142 -1.59 6.03 -13.27
N TYR A 143 -2.07 6.08 -12.02
CA TYR A 143 -3.43 5.67 -11.70
C TYR A 143 -4.51 6.62 -12.23
N LYS A 144 -4.23 7.90 -12.30
CA LYS A 144 -5.14 8.84 -12.97
C LYS A 144 -5.33 8.45 -14.44
N GLU A 145 -4.22 8.23 -15.15
CA GLU A 145 -4.28 7.81 -16.55
C GLU A 145 -4.89 6.42 -16.71
N TYR A 146 -4.54 5.47 -15.84
CA TYR A 146 -5.14 4.14 -15.81
C TYR A 146 -6.67 4.22 -15.73
N CYS A 147 -7.21 4.98 -14.78
CA CYS A 147 -8.65 5.14 -14.61
C CYS A 147 -9.30 5.84 -15.81
N VAL A 148 -8.69 6.90 -16.34
CA VAL A 148 -9.20 7.63 -17.51
C VAL A 148 -9.23 6.72 -18.73
N SER A 149 -8.14 6.02 -19.01
CA SER A 149 -8.04 5.10 -20.14
C SER A 149 -9.08 3.99 -20.08
N ARG A 150 -9.29 3.38 -18.91
CA ARG A 150 -10.31 2.32 -18.72
C ARG A 150 -11.74 2.87 -18.85
N ALA A 151 -12.01 4.03 -18.24
CA ALA A 151 -13.32 4.68 -18.34
C ALA A 151 -13.66 5.07 -19.78
N THR A 152 -12.68 5.54 -20.55
CA THR A 152 -12.86 5.97 -21.94
C THR A 152 -13.10 4.80 -22.89
N HIS A 153 -12.34 3.71 -22.72
CA HIS A 153 -12.36 2.58 -23.65
C HIS A 153 -13.21 1.40 -23.18
N GLY A 154 -13.65 1.38 -21.93
CA GLY A 154 -14.52 0.36 -21.36
C GLY A 154 -13.89 -1.04 -21.35
N LEU A 155 -12.57 -1.15 -21.33
CA LEU A 155 -11.85 -2.41 -21.48
C LEU A 155 -11.21 -2.87 -20.17
N LEU A 156 -11.37 -4.17 -19.90
CA LEU A 156 -10.47 -4.93 -19.05
C LEU A 156 -9.34 -5.47 -19.92
N VAL A 157 -8.11 -5.38 -19.45
CA VAL A 157 -6.95 -5.93 -20.18
C VAL A 157 -6.88 -7.45 -19.96
N GLU A 158 -7.22 -7.89 -18.77
CA GLU A 158 -7.24 -9.31 -18.41
C GLU A 158 -8.62 -9.91 -18.71
N VAL A 159 -8.67 -10.80 -19.69
CA VAL A 159 -9.88 -11.56 -20.05
C VAL A 159 -9.67 -13.02 -19.71
N PHE A 160 -9.99 -13.41 -18.48
CA PHE A 160 -10.05 -14.80 -18.08
C PHE A 160 -11.48 -15.35 -18.15
N SER A 161 -11.64 -16.59 -18.62
CA SER A 161 -12.93 -17.28 -18.65
C SER A 161 -13.62 -17.35 -17.27
N ALA A 162 -12.87 -17.22 -16.20
CA ALA A 162 -13.39 -17.18 -14.84
C ALA A 162 -14.12 -15.87 -14.49
N TYR A 163 -13.83 -14.77 -15.19
CA TYR A 163 -14.41 -13.46 -14.96
C TYR A 163 -15.49 -13.06 -15.99
N VAL A 164 -15.60 -13.83 -17.07
CA VAL A 164 -16.62 -13.60 -18.09
C VAL A 164 -17.80 -14.54 -17.83
N PRO A 165 -19.00 -14.04 -17.50
CA PRO A 165 -20.19 -14.87 -17.38
C PRO A 165 -20.42 -15.62 -18.71
N ARG A 166 -20.60 -16.94 -18.66
CA ARG A 166 -20.99 -17.74 -19.80
C ARG A 166 -22.47 -17.57 -20.11
#